data_98fdcb8a5e46d6c2fd0e6aaf5a26da2e
#
_entry.id   98fdcb8a5e46d6c2fd0e6aaf5a26da2e
#
_cell.length_a   1.000
_cell.length_b   1.000
_cell.length_c   1.000
_cell.angle_alpha   90.00
_cell.angle_beta   90.00
_cell.angle_gamma   90.00
#
_symmetry.space_group_name_H-M   'P 1'
#
loop_
_entity.id
_entity.type
_entity.pdbx_description
1 polymer ?
#
loop_
_entity_poly.entity_id
_entity_poly.type
_entity_poly.pdbx_seq_one_letter_code
_entity_poly.pdbx_strand_id
1 'polypeptide(L)'
;MPLINEDHEEFRKAVRRFTQEEVEPIASELDAKNAEIPTEIIQKMAEQGYFGVVFPEEYDGLGLDNITMTIVAEELSRGWLSVGSVMTRGVIMGTLLMAHGTEEQKKKYLPGLATGQILPAAAFTEPDSGSDSASMRLKATKTDGGYLLNGAKAWCTFANRSNCLIVLARTDPDASKRHKGLSIFFVDKEPGEKIDHPNIKGEPIPTVGYHGMRSYNLAFEDVFVPEENLLSGEENKGFYQLMVSYESARLQTAARAVGVSQAAFDFALQYSKEREQFGKPICEHQAIRMKLSEMAVELEACRQLV
;
A
#
# COMPACT_ATOMS: atom_id res chain seq x y z
N MET A 1 -16.90 -15.15 20.59
CA MET A 1 -15.62 -14.63 21.08
C MET A 1 -15.43 -13.25 20.44
N PRO A 2 -14.93 -12.25 21.15
CA PRO A 2 -14.58 -11.01 20.50
C PRO A 2 -13.48 -11.29 19.44
N LEU A 3 -13.55 -10.63 18.28
CA LEU A 3 -12.56 -10.78 17.21
C LEU A 3 -11.18 -10.24 17.66
N ILE A 4 -11.17 -9.23 18.52
CA ILE A 4 -9.96 -8.63 19.11
C ILE A 4 -9.75 -9.23 20.51
N ASN A 5 -8.52 -9.71 20.76
CA ASN A 5 -8.08 -10.27 22.04
C ASN A 5 -7.12 -9.32 22.76
N GLU A 6 -6.60 -9.73 23.93
CA GLU A 6 -5.67 -8.93 24.75
C GLU A 6 -4.35 -8.64 24.01
N ASP A 7 -3.82 -9.61 23.26
CA ASP A 7 -2.58 -9.45 22.49
C ASP A 7 -2.75 -8.39 21.38
N HIS A 8 -3.90 -8.38 20.69
CA HIS A 8 -4.24 -7.36 19.69
C HIS A 8 -4.28 -5.96 20.32
N GLU A 9 -4.86 -5.83 21.53
CA GLU A 9 -4.94 -4.54 22.22
C GLU A 9 -3.56 -4.07 22.72
N GLU A 10 -2.70 -4.97 23.16
CA GLU A 10 -1.32 -4.64 23.54
C GLU A 10 -0.51 -4.20 22.30
N PHE A 11 -0.67 -4.92 21.21
CA PHE A 11 -0.03 -4.56 19.96
C PHE A 11 -0.50 -3.18 19.45
N ARG A 12 -1.80 -2.92 19.50
CA ARG A 12 -2.39 -1.60 19.20
C ARG A 12 -1.76 -0.49 20.03
N LYS A 13 -1.61 -0.67 21.33
CA LYS A 13 -0.97 0.31 22.22
C LYS A 13 0.48 0.57 21.84
N ALA A 14 1.23 -0.47 21.49
CA ALA A 14 2.63 -0.33 21.06
C ALA A 14 2.75 0.45 19.76
N VAL A 15 1.94 0.12 18.73
CA VAL A 15 1.93 0.83 17.44
C VAL A 15 1.47 2.28 17.62
N ARG A 16 0.44 2.51 18.42
CA ARG A 16 -0.04 3.87 18.74
C ARG A 16 1.05 4.72 19.38
N ARG A 17 1.78 4.17 20.35
CA ARG A 17 2.91 4.88 20.98
C ARG A 17 3.98 5.22 19.95
N PHE A 18 4.40 4.28 19.12
CA PHE A 18 5.33 4.54 18.01
C PHE A 18 4.83 5.67 17.11
N THR A 19 3.56 5.62 16.73
CA THR A 19 2.94 6.65 15.88
C THR A 19 2.98 8.04 16.51
N GLN A 20 2.65 8.12 17.80
CA GLN A 20 2.66 9.38 18.55
C GLN A 20 4.07 9.94 18.78
N GLU A 21 5.04 9.09 19.01
CA GLU A 21 6.42 9.51 19.30
C GLU A 21 7.22 9.81 18.04
N GLU A 22 7.03 9.06 16.96
CA GLU A 22 7.89 9.11 15.78
C GLU A 22 7.22 9.71 14.54
N VAL A 23 5.91 9.57 14.37
CA VAL A 23 5.20 9.94 13.13
C VAL A 23 4.46 11.27 13.28
N GLU A 24 3.59 11.41 14.30
CA GLU A 24 2.76 12.61 14.49
C GLU A 24 3.57 13.92 14.58
N PRO A 25 4.73 13.96 15.26
CA PRO A 25 5.48 15.22 15.40
C PRO A 25 5.99 15.81 14.10
N ILE A 26 6.19 14.98 13.07
CA ILE A 26 6.76 15.40 11.78
C ILE A 26 5.73 15.45 10.65
N ALA A 27 4.59 14.77 10.80
CA ALA A 27 3.63 14.54 9.74
C ALA A 27 3.09 15.84 9.12
N SER A 28 2.61 16.76 9.94
CA SER A 28 1.99 18.00 9.47
C SER A 28 2.96 18.92 8.71
N GLU A 29 4.20 19.01 9.19
CA GLU A 29 5.24 19.83 8.53
C GLU A 29 5.65 19.23 7.18
N LEU A 30 5.90 17.92 7.14
CA LEU A 30 6.34 17.23 5.93
C LEU A 30 5.22 17.15 4.90
N ASP A 31 3.98 16.89 5.33
CA ASP A 31 2.82 16.87 4.42
C ASP A 31 2.60 18.24 3.78
N ALA A 32 2.65 19.32 4.55
CA ALA A 32 2.52 20.69 4.04
C ALA A 32 3.62 21.07 3.02
N LYS A 33 4.82 20.51 3.16
CA LYS A 33 5.94 20.69 2.24
C LYS A 33 5.90 19.74 1.02
N ASN A 34 4.92 18.83 0.94
CA ASN A 34 4.87 17.74 -0.03
C ASN A 34 6.18 16.93 -0.02
N ALA A 35 6.76 16.74 1.16
CA ALA A 35 7.97 15.97 1.36
C ALA A 35 7.66 14.47 1.45
N GLU A 36 8.61 13.64 1.03
CA GLU A 36 8.48 12.17 1.17
C GLU A 36 8.75 11.72 2.60
N ILE A 37 8.23 10.55 2.96
CA ILE A 37 8.49 9.91 4.26
C ILE A 37 10.01 9.77 4.46
N PRO A 38 10.58 10.25 5.57
CA PRO A 38 11.99 10.05 5.87
C PRO A 38 12.39 8.57 5.89
N THR A 39 13.57 8.26 5.38
CA THR A 39 14.10 6.89 5.38
C THR A 39 14.24 6.34 6.80
N GLU A 40 14.56 7.21 7.76
CA GLU A 40 14.68 6.87 9.18
C GLU A 40 13.37 6.33 9.77
N ILE A 41 12.22 6.88 9.35
CA ILE A 41 10.91 6.36 9.79
C ILE A 41 10.67 4.96 9.22
N ILE A 42 11.00 4.74 7.94
CA ILE A 42 10.88 3.42 7.32
C ILE A 42 11.80 2.41 8.01
N GLN A 43 13.01 2.80 8.36
CA GLN A 43 13.96 1.94 9.11
C GLN A 43 13.43 1.59 10.51
N LYS A 44 12.93 2.57 11.26
CA LYS A 44 12.31 2.33 12.56
C LYS A 44 11.09 1.40 12.46
N MET A 45 10.27 1.53 11.41
CA MET A 45 9.15 0.61 11.15
C MET A 45 9.64 -0.83 10.87
N ALA A 46 10.75 -0.96 10.14
CA ALA A 46 11.38 -2.25 9.88
C ALA A 46 11.90 -2.91 11.18
N GLU A 47 12.57 -2.13 12.04
CA GLU A 47 13.04 -2.58 13.37
C GLU A 47 11.90 -3.04 14.28
N GLN A 48 10.70 -2.47 14.15
CA GLN A 48 9.49 -2.90 14.85
C GLN A 48 8.80 -4.13 14.18
N GLY A 49 9.30 -4.62 13.05
CA GLY A 49 8.72 -5.75 12.33
C GLY A 49 7.41 -5.44 11.59
N TYR A 50 7.03 -4.18 11.43
CA TYR A 50 5.72 -3.83 10.86
C TYR A 50 5.53 -4.26 9.41
N PHE A 51 6.60 -4.43 8.63
CA PHE A 51 6.50 -4.95 7.27
C PHE A 51 6.24 -6.45 7.20
N GLY A 52 6.66 -7.19 8.25
CA GLY A 52 6.61 -8.64 8.32
C GLY A 52 5.40 -9.24 9.05
N VAL A 53 4.42 -8.42 9.46
CA VAL A 53 3.31 -8.84 10.35
C VAL A 53 2.64 -10.12 9.91
N VAL A 54 2.27 -10.25 8.63
CA VAL A 54 1.52 -11.39 8.09
C VAL A 54 2.37 -12.43 7.36
N PHE A 55 3.68 -12.20 7.26
CA PHE A 55 4.55 -13.16 6.59
C PHE A 55 4.98 -14.26 7.57
N PRO A 56 5.10 -15.52 7.09
CA PRO A 56 5.58 -16.63 7.91
C PRO A 56 6.98 -16.39 8.48
N GLU A 57 7.25 -16.96 9.65
CA GLU A 57 8.56 -16.88 10.31
C GLU A 57 9.69 -17.46 9.46
N GLU A 58 9.40 -18.48 8.63
CA GLU A 58 10.38 -19.06 7.69
C GLU A 58 10.91 -18.07 6.63
N TYR A 59 10.22 -16.91 6.47
CA TYR A 59 10.62 -15.80 5.60
C TYR A 59 10.89 -14.51 6.41
N ASP A 60 11.37 -14.64 7.63
CA ASP A 60 11.69 -13.52 8.53
C ASP A 60 10.47 -12.64 8.91
N GLY A 61 9.27 -13.16 8.79
CA GLY A 61 8.03 -12.50 9.21
C GLY A 61 7.66 -12.79 10.66
N LEU A 62 6.57 -12.18 11.14
CA LEU A 62 6.04 -12.37 12.49
C LEU A 62 4.98 -13.48 12.57
N GLY A 63 4.46 -13.97 11.45
CA GLY A 63 3.45 -15.01 11.38
C GLY A 63 2.11 -14.64 12.05
N LEU A 64 1.81 -13.34 12.19
CA LEU A 64 0.60 -12.85 12.84
C LEU A 64 -0.57 -12.78 11.84
N ASP A 65 -1.75 -12.50 12.36
CA ASP A 65 -2.98 -12.50 11.57
C ASP A 65 -3.28 -11.17 10.85
N ASN A 66 -4.32 -11.20 10.01
CA ASN A 66 -4.77 -10.01 9.30
C ASN A 66 -5.37 -8.94 10.22
N ILE A 67 -5.90 -9.31 11.40
CA ILE A 67 -6.41 -8.34 12.38
C ILE A 67 -5.24 -7.49 12.89
N THR A 68 -4.13 -8.12 13.23
CA THR A 68 -2.90 -7.42 13.63
C THR A 68 -2.41 -6.47 12.51
N MET A 69 -2.42 -6.93 11.25
CA MET A 69 -2.04 -6.10 10.11
C MET A 69 -2.97 -4.88 9.94
N THR A 70 -4.28 -5.04 10.14
CA THR A 70 -5.23 -3.91 10.08
C THR A 70 -5.02 -2.94 11.22
N ILE A 71 -4.70 -3.42 12.43
CA ILE A 71 -4.36 -2.58 13.58
C ILE A 71 -3.13 -1.72 13.28
N VAL A 72 -2.06 -2.32 12.74
CA VAL A 72 -0.85 -1.56 12.36
C VAL A 72 -1.17 -0.52 11.29
N ALA A 73 -1.91 -0.90 10.25
CA ALA A 73 -2.30 0.02 9.17
C ALA A 73 -3.18 1.17 9.68
N GLU A 74 -4.12 0.91 10.58
CA GLU A 74 -4.99 1.90 11.22
C GLU A 74 -4.16 2.90 12.05
N GLU A 75 -3.37 2.41 13.00
CA GLU A 75 -2.64 3.27 13.94
C GLU A 75 -1.56 4.12 13.25
N LEU A 76 -0.80 3.56 12.31
CA LEU A 76 0.17 4.33 11.53
C LEU A 76 -0.51 5.38 10.66
N SER A 77 -1.66 5.06 10.05
CA SER A 77 -2.41 5.99 9.20
C SER A 77 -3.11 7.09 10.01
N ARG A 78 -3.38 6.87 11.29
CA ARG A 78 -3.85 7.90 12.21
C ARG A 78 -2.83 9.02 12.36
N GLY A 79 -1.53 8.71 12.42
CA GLY A 79 -0.47 9.72 12.48
C GLY A 79 -0.20 10.36 11.12
N TRP A 80 -0.02 9.53 10.08
CA TRP A 80 0.17 9.99 8.70
C TRP A 80 -0.24 8.89 7.71
N LEU A 81 -1.24 9.16 6.88
CA LEU A 81 -1.79 8.19 5.91
C LEU A 81 -0.69 7.49 5.10
N SER A 82 0.33 8.23 4.68
CA SER A 82 1.41 7.71 3.84
C SER A 82 2.30 6.71 4.58
N VAL A 83 2.50 6.87 5.88
CA VAL A 83 3.27 5.92 6.70
C VAL A 83 2.51 4.58 6.82
N GLY A 84 1.20 4.61 7.10
CA GLY A 84 0.39 3.39 7.06
C GLY A 84 0.33 2.75 5.67
N SER A 85 0.44 3.56 4.61
CA SER A 85 0.43 3.04 3.25
C SER A 85 1.76 2.41 2.84
N VAL A 86 2.92 2.95 3.24
CA VAL A 86 4.22 2.33 2.91
C VAL A 86 4.36 0.97 3.57
N MET A 87 3.85 0.80 4.80
CA MET A 87 3.82 -0.48 5.49
C MET A 87 3.13 -1.57 4.65
N THR A 88 2.04 -1.23 3.99
CA THR A 88 1.24 -2.20 3.24
C THR A 88 1.78 -2.52 1.83
N ARG A 89 2.87 -1.89 1.38
CA ARG A 89 3.44 -2.13 0.04
C ARG A 89 3.83 -3.59 -0.15
N GLY A 90 4.58 -4.15 0.81
CA GLY A 90 5.03 -5.54 0.80
C GLY A 90 3.89 -6.55 0.78
N VAL A 91 2.78 -6.25 1.45
CA VAL A 91 1.64 -7.17 1.59
C VAL A 91 1.03 -7.55 0.24
N ILE A 92 0.93 -6.61 -0.72
CA ILE A 92 0.39 -6.89 -2.06
C ILE A 92 1.25 -7.93 -2.78
N MET A 93 2.58 -7.71 -2.84
CA MET A 93 3.51 -8.62 -3.48
C MET A 93 3.60 -9.95 -2.73
N GLY A 94 3.64 -9.90 -1.40
CA GLY A 94 3.71 -11.08 -0.55
C GLY A 94 2.48 -11.97 -0.71
N THR A 95 1.28 -11.42 -0.76
CA THR A 95 0.05 -12.19 -1.03
C THR A 95 0.12 -12.90 -2.39
N LEU A 96 0.61 -12.21 -3.43
CA LEU A 96 0.80 -12.82 -4.76
C LEU A 96 1.80 -13.97 -4.71
N LEU A 97 2.95 -13.77 -4.04
CA LEU A 97 4.01 -14.78 -3.92
C LEU A 97 3.55 -15.98 -3.10
N MET A 98 2.90 -15.76 -1.95
CA MET A 98 2.42 -16.84 -1.10
C MET A 98 1.39 -17.72 -1.81
N ALA A 99 0.48 -17.10 -2.57
CA ALA A 99 -0.56 -17.82 -3.29
C ALA A 99 -0.10 -18.47 -4.60
N HIS A 100 0.86 -17.86 -5.31
CA HIS A 100 1.16 -18.23 -6.70
C HIS A 100 2.66 -18.26 -7.04
N GLY A 101 3.54 -17.79 -6.17
CA GLY A 101 4.97 -17.75 -6.44
C GLY A 101 5.59 -19.14 -6.48
N THR A 102 6.64 -19.32 -7.31
CA THR A 102 7.50 -20.49 -7.21
C THR A 102 8.33 -20.44 -5.91
N GLU A 103 8.89 -21.55 -5.48
CA GLU A 103 9.72 -21.58 -4.26
C GLU A 103 10.95 -20.67 -4.40
N GLU A 104 11.51 -20.55 -5.60
CA GLU A 104 12.62 -19.65 -5.91
C GLU A 104 12.18 -18.19 -5.77
N GLN A 105 11.00 -17.82 -6.29
CA GLN A 105 10.44 -16.47 -6.17
C GLN A 105 10.14 -16.12 -4.70
N LYS A 106 9.56 -17.04 -3.93
CA LYS A 106 9.31 -16.85 -2.50
C LYS A 106 10.61 -16.59 -1.73
N LYS A 107 11.63 -17.44 -1.92
CA LYS A 107 12.94 -17.29 -1.29
C LYS A 107 13.67 -16.02 -1.70
N LYS A 108 13.50 -15.57 -2.95
CA LYS A 108 14.11 -14.32 -3.45
C LYS A 108 13.52 -13.07 -2.81
N TYR A 109 12.20 -13.01 -2.67
CA TYR A 109 11.52 -11.76 -2.35
C TYR A 109 10.95 -11.69 -0.93
N LEU A 110 10.37 -12.78 -0.38
CA LEU A 110 9.62 -12.73 0.87
C LEU A 110 10.47 -12.25 2.06
N PRO A 111 11.73 -12.69 2.27
CA PRO A 111 12.53 -12.19 3.37
C PRO A 111 12.77 -10.67 3.29
N GLY A 112 13.07 -10.16 2.10
CA GLY A 112 13.25 -8.73 1.88
C GLY A 112 11.97 -7.92 2.08
N LEU A 113 10.80 -8.48 1.72
CA LEU A 113 9.49 -7.85 1.97
C LEU A 113 9.18 -7.81 3.47
N ALA A 114 9.41 -8.91 4.18
CA ALA A 114 9.13 -9.04 5.61
C ALA A 114 10.00 -8.10 6.46
N THR A 115 11.24 -7.90 6.07
CA THR A 115 12.19 -7.02 6.77
C THR A 115 12.14 -5.56 6.29
N GLY A 116 11.33 -5.24 5.27
CA GLY A 116 11.26 -3.90 4.70
C GLY A 116 12.47 -3.51 3.83
N GLN A 117 13.37 -4.44 3.53
CA GLN A 117 14.49 -4.24 2.61
C GLN A 117 14.00 -4.13 1.15
N ILE A 118 12.92 -4.83 0.83
CA ILE A 118 12.23 -4.72 -0.46
C ILE A 118 10.89 -4.04 -0.24
N LEU A 119 10.72 -2.87 -0.85
CA LEU A 119 9.46 -2.12 -0.86
C LEU A 119 8.97 -2.02 -2.30
N PRO A 120 7.97 -2.81 -2.69
CA PRO A 120 7.47 -2.82 -4.06
C PRO A 120 6.49 -1.69 -4.34
N ALA A 121 6.32 -1.39 -5.63
CA ALA A 121 5.24 -0.53 -6.11
C ALA A 121 4.36 -1.27 -7.13
N ALA A 122 3.05 -1.11 -7.02
CA ALA A 122 2.11 -1.66 -7.98
C ALA A 122 2.03 -0.78 -9.24
N ALA A 123 2.21 -1.40 -10.40
CA ALA A 123 2.09 -0.80 -11.72
C ALA A 123 1.00 -1.55 -12.53
N PHE A 124 -0.26 -1.41 -12.07
CA PHE A 124 -1.42 -2.07 -12.68
C PHE A 124 -2.20 -1.12 -13.59
N THR A 125 -2.63 0.02 -13.06
CA THR A 125 -3.45 1.01 -13.76
C THR A 125 -2.76 1.59 -14.99
N GLU A 126 -3.52 1.81 -16.05
CA GLU A 126 -3.10 2.50 -17.27
C GLU A 126 -3.89 3.81 -17.44
N PRO A 127 -3.42 4.77 -18.27
CA PRO A 127 -4.16 6.01 -18.50
C PRO A 127 -5.62 5.80 -18.90
N ASP A 128 -5.90 4.77 -19.70
CA ASP A 128 -7.22 4.46 -20.23
C ASP A 128 -7.96 3.33 -19.48
N SER A 129 -7.32 2.70 -18.48
CA SER A 129 -7.86 1.50 -17.83
C SER A 129 -7.41 1.40 -16.36
N GLY A 130 -8.37 1.52 -15.46
CA GLY A 130 -8.16 1.35 -14.00
C GLY A 130 -9.01 0.20 -13.45
N SER A 131 -10.29 0.48 -13.14
CA SER A 131 -11.22 -0.54 -12.62
C SER A 131 -11.48 -1.67 -13.62
N ASP A 132 -11.45 -1.39 -14.94
CA ASP A 132 -11.48 -2.42 -15.98
C ASP A 132 -10.08 -2.99 -16.25
N SER A 133 -9.53 -3.68 -15.25
CA SER A 133 -8.20 -4.29 -15.33
C SER A 133 -8.07 -5.31 -16.48
N ALA A 134 -9.19 -5.85 -16.97
CA ALA A 134 -9.21 -6.78 -18.10
C ALA A 134 -8.85 -6.13 -19.45
N SER A 135 -8.98 -4.80 -19.55
CA SER A 135 -8.73 -4.01 -20.76
C SER A 135 -7.32 -3.43 -20.84
N MET A 136 -6.42 -3.80 -19.95
CA MET A 136 -5.03 -3.32 -19.94
C MET A 136 -4.26 -3.75 -21.18
N ARG A 137 -3.39 -2.84 -21.66
CA ARG A 137 -2.76 -2.90 -22.99
C ARG A 137 -1.24 -2.94 -22.97
N LEU A 138 -0.57 -2.62 -21.83
CA LEU A 138 0.88 -2.72 -21.77
C LEU A 138 1.30 -4.12 -22.21
N LYS A 139 2.13 -4.21 -23.24
CA LYS A 139 2.50 -5.48 -23.88
C LYS A 139 3.71 -6.10 -23.19
N ALA A 140 3.70 -7.43 -23.08
CA ALA A 140 4.85 -8.24 -22.75
C ALA A 140 5.11 -9.19 -23.91
N THR A 141 6.13 -8.90 -24.69
CA THR A 141 6.49 -9.70 -25.87
C THR A 141 7.62 -10.66 -25.50
N LYS A 142 7.38 -11.95 -25.68
CA LYS A 142 8.39 -12.98 -25.41
C LYS A 142 9.63 -12.79 -26.29
N THR A 143 10.81 -12.90 -25.69
CA THR A 143 12.10 -12.82 -26.35
C THR A 143 13.04 -13.89 -25.79
N ASP A 144 14.28 -13.91 -26.23
CA ASP A 144 15.27 -14.87 -25.71
C ASP A 144 15.57 -14.58 -24.23
N GLY A 145 15.36 -15.58 -23.39
CA GLY A 145 15.58 -15.51 -21.93
C GLY A 145 14.55 -14.71 -21.13
N GLY A 146 13.47 -14.17 -21.74
CA GLY A 146 12.48 -13.38 -20.99
C GLY A 146 11.45 -12.64 -21.85
N TYR A 147 11.12 -11.43 -21.44
CA TYR A 147 10.09 -10.60 -22.06
C TYR A 147 10.54 -9.14 -22.21
N LEU A 148 10.05 -8.48 -23.24
CA LEU A 148 10.15 -7.04 -23.42
C LEU A 148 8.81 -6.38 -23.08
N LEU A 149 8.80 -5.48 -22.10
CA LEU A 149 7.62 -4.73 -21.70
C LEU A 149 7.59 -3.39 -22.43
N ASN A 150 6.43 -3.07 -23.03
CA ASN A 150 6.19 -1.84 -23.78
C ASN A 150 4.80 -1.27 -23.49
N GLY A 151 4.73 0.02 -23.12
CA GLY A 151 3.47 0.71 -22.87
C GLY A 151 3.56 1.70 -21.72
N ALA A 152 2.40 2.07 -21.15
CA ALA A 152 2.34 3.05 -20.08
C ALA A 152 1.54 2.53 -18.89
N LYS A 153 1.94 2.97 -17.68
CA LYS A 153 1.22 2.79 -16.43
C LYS A 153 1.00 4.13 -15.75
N ALA A 154 -0.08 4.24 -15.00
CA ALA A 154 -0.45 5.45 -14.28
C ALA A 154 -0.69 5.15 -12.78
N TRP A 155 -0.57 6.19 -11.96
CA TRP A 155 -0.81 6.11 -10.51
C TRP A 155 0.07 5.09 -9.79
N CYS A 156 1.31 4.91 -10.27
CA CYS A 156 2.28 4.02 -9.64
C CYS A 156 2.88 4.71 -8.40
N THR A 157 2.19 4.57 -7.27
CA THR A 157 2.60 5.21 -6.01
C THR A 157 3.87 4.56 -5.45
N PHE A 158 4.82 5.40 -5.01
CA PHE A 158 6.11 4.97 -4.47
C PHE A 158 7.09 4.40 -5.52
N ALA A 159 6.79 4.52 -6.81
CA ALA A 159 7.59 3.89 -7.87
C ALA A 159 9.06 4.34 -7.89
N ASN A 160 9.37 5.59 -7.51
CA ASN A 160 10.75 6.09 -7.44
C ASN A 160 11.58 5.36 -6.37
N ARG A 161 11.04 5.18 -5.17
CA ARG A 161 11.72 4.57 -4.01
C ARG A 161 11.53 3.05 -3.91
N SER A 162 10.76 2.44 -4.81
CA SER A 162 10.58 0.98 -4.82
C SER A 162 11.80 0.25 -5.36
N ASN A 163 12.05 -0.94 -4.82
CA ASN A 163 13.07 -1.87 -5.33
C ASN A 163 12.52 -2.77 -6.44
N CYS A 164 11.19 -2.89 -6.53
CA CYS A 164 10.52 -3.75 -7.49
C CYS A 164 9.19 -3.14 -7.93
N LEU A 165 8.87 -3.23 -9.22
CA LEU A 165 7.55 -2.93 -9.74
C LEU A 165 6.79 -4.22 -9.99
N ILE A 166 5.56 -4.32 -9.49
CA ILE A 166 4.64 -5.41 -9.80
C ILE A 166 3.83 -4.96 -11.02
N VAL A 167 4.14 -5.51 -12.19
CA VAL A 167 3.58 -5.04 -13.47
C VAL A 167 2.56 -6.05 -14.00
N LEU A 168 1.32 -5.61 -14.22
CA LEU A 168 0.33 -6.36 -14.99
C LEU A 168 0.48 -6.02 -16.47
N ALA A 169 0.77 -7.03 -17.30
CA ALA A 169 1.02 -6.86 -18.72
C ALA A 169 0.27 -7.89 -19.58
N ARG A 170 0.06 -7.56 -20.83
CA ARG A 170 -0.57 -8.45 -21.81
C ARG A 170 0.46 -9.30 -22.52
N THR A 171 0.40 -10.60 -22.26
CA THR A 171 1.22 -11.63 -22.92
C THR A 171 0.53 -12.22 -24.17
N ASP A 172 -0.80 -12.30 -24.16
CA ASP A 172 -1.54 -12.77 -25.33
C ASP A 172 -1.86 -11.57 -26.26
N PRO A 173 -1.40 -11.63 -27.53
CA PRO A 173 -1.64 -10.55 -28.48
C PRO A 173 -3.13 -10.40 -28.91
N ASP A 174 -3.94 -11.44 -28.71
CA ASP A 174 -5.37 -11.39 -28.98
C ASP A 174 -6.12 -10.63 -27.88
N ALA A 175 -6.38 -9.35 -28.13
CA ALA A 175 -7.09 -8.47 -27.20
C ALA A 175 -8.51 -8.96 -26.86
N SER A 176 -9.14 -9.78 -27.70
CA SER A 176 -10.48 -10.33 -27.45
C SER A 176 -10.52 -11.29 -26.26
N LYS A 177 -9.37 -11.87 -25.88
CA LYS A 177 -9.22 -12.71 -24.69
C LYS A 177 -9.30 -11.93 -23.37
N ARG A 178 -9.25 -10.58 -23.43
CA ARG A 178 -9.42 -9.69 -22.25
C ARG A 178 -8.59 -10.18 -21.06
N HIS A 179 -9.23 -10.52 -19.94
CA HIS A 179 -8.62 -10.98 -18.71
C HIS A 179 -7.78 -12.27 -18.84
N LYS A 180 -8.06 -13.10 -19.86
CA LYS A 180 -7.34 -14.37 -20.11
C LYS A 180 -5.99 -14.18 -20.81
N GLY A 181 -5.60 -12.98 -21.16
CA GLY A 181 -4.35 -12.68 -21.84
C GLY A 181 -3.38 -11.85 -21.02
N LEU A 182 -3.53 -11.80 -19.69
CA LEU A 182 -2.74 -10.97 -18.80
C LEU A 182 -1.83 -11.81 -17.90
N SER A 183 -0.63 -11.31 -17.63
CA SER A 183 0.38 -11.91 -16.76
C SER A 183 0.95 -10.87 -15.80
N ILE A 184 1.49 -11.30 -14.67
CA ILE A 184 2.15 -10.43 -13.69
C ILE A 184 3.65 -10.65 -13.75
N PHE A 185 4.41 -9.55 -13.82
CA PHE A 185 5.86 -9.54 -13.82
C PHE A 185 6.42 -8.75 -12.65
N PHE A 186 7.55 -9.19 -12.12
CA PHE A 186 8.35 -8.47 -11.16
C PHE A 186 9.51 -7.78 -11.88
N VAL A 187 9.53 -6.47 -11.88
CA VAL A 187 10.56 -5.66 -12.52
C VAL A 187 11.45 -5.08 -11.43
N ASP A 188 12.60 -5.70 -11.20
CA ASP A 188 13.57 -5.24 -10.23
C ASP A 188 14.21 -3.93 -10.70
N LYS A 189 14.43 -2.98 -9.80
CA LYS A 189 15.07 -1.69 -10.07
C LYS A 189 15.70 -1.11 -8.80
N GLU A 190 16.60 -0.15 -8.98
CA GLU A 190 17.16 0.58 -7.85
C GLU A 190 16.18 1.64 -7.32
N PRO A 191 16.06 1.80 -5.99
CA PRO A 191 15.30 2.88 -5.38
C PRO A 191 16.07 4.21 -5.51
N GLY A 192 15.36 5.34 -5.64
CA GLY A 192 15.98 6.64 -5.75
C GLY A 192 15.00 7.80 -5.57
N GLU A 193 15.48 9.02 -5.65
CA GLU A 193 14.64 10.23 -5.63
C GLU A 193 13.80 10.37 -6.92
N LYS A 194 14.28 9.78 -8.00
CA LYS A 194 13.62 9.72 -9.31
C LYS A 194 13.57 8.27 -9.80
N ILE A 195 12.81 8.03 -10.85
CA ILE A 195 12.87 6.75 -11.53
C ILE A 195 14.24 6.61 -12.19
N ASP A 196 15.03 5.67 -11.69
CA ASP A 196 16.37 5.35 -12.21
C ASP A 196 16.33 3.96 -12.86
N HIS A 197 16.00 3.95 -14.14
CA HIS A 197 16.00 2.77 -14.98
C HIS A 197 16.15 3.17 -16.45
N PRO A 198 17.06 2.57 -17.23
CA PRO A 198 17.37 3.03 -18.58
C PRO A 198 16.15 3.03 -19.52
N ASN A 199 15.23 2.11 -19.30
CA ASN A 199 14.09 1.84 -20.19
C ASN A 199 12.73 2.16 -19.55
N ILE A 200 12.71 2.78 -18.34
CA ILE A 200 11.49 3.26 -17.70
C ILE A 200 11.63 4.76 -17.45
N LYS A 201 10.73 5.53 -18.04
CA LYS A 201 10.60 6.96 -17.76
C LYS A 201 9.45 7.19 -16.80
N GLY A 202 9.66 8.04 -15.80
CA GLY A 202 8.65 8.33 -14.78
C GLY A 202 8.44 9.82 -14.59
N GLU A 203 7.16 10.25 -14.61
CA GLU A 203 6.73 11.60 -14.34
C GLU A 203 5.86 11.64 -13.09
N PRO A 204 6.21 12.47 -12.07
CA PRO A 204 5.39 12.57 -10.86
C PRO A 204 4.04 13.21 -11.16
N ILE A 205 2.99 12.69 -10.53
CA ILE A 205 1.62 13.22 -10.63
C ILE A 205 1.41 14.18 -9.45
N PRO A 206 1.07 15.45 -9.70
CA PRO A 206 0.67 16.37 -8.63
C PRO A 206 -0.66 15.90 -8.01
N THR A 207 -0.66 15.76 -6.68
CA THR A 207 -1.82 15.29 -5.91
C THR A 207 -2.27 16.35 -4.92
N VAL A 208 -3.57 16.40 -4.62
CA VAL A 208 -4.17 17.33 -3.64
C VAL A 208 -3.84 16.92 -2.19
N GLY A 209 -3.56 15.65 -1.97
CA GLY A 209 -3.21 15.05 -0.68
C GLY A 209 -2.46 13.75 -0.89
N TYR A 210 -2.32 12.97 0.19
CA TYR A 210 -1.55 11.73 0.17
C TYR A 210 -0.07 12.01 -0.12
N HIS A 211 0.42 13.10 0.45
CA HIS A 211 1.84 13.46 0.40
C HIS A 211 2.66 12.44 1.21
N GLY A 212 3.98 12.47 1.06
CA GLY A 212 4.85 11.47 1.70
C GLY A 212 5.20 10.28 0.81
N MET A 213 4.35 9.96 -0.18
CA MET A 213 4.63 9.00 -1.25
C MET A 213 4.16 9.57 -2.59
N ARG A 214 5.10 9.79 -3.50
CA ARG A 214 4.76 10.29 -4.84
C ARG A 214 4.18 9.21 -5.71
N SER A 215 3.15 9.57 -6.50
CA SER A 215 2.62 8.73 -7.56
C SER A 215 3.20 9.13 -8.91
N TYR A 216 3.40 8.18 -9.80
CA TYR A 216 4.05 8.39 -11.09
C TYR A 216 3.21 7.85 -12.24
N ASN A 217 3.27 8.56 -13.38
CA ASN A 217 3.04 7.95 -14.68
C ASN A 217 4.36 7.33 -15.15
N LEU A 218 4.32 6.09 -15.63
CA LEU A 218 5.49 5.36 -16.09
C LEU A 218 5.33 4.99 -17.58
N ALA A 219 6.37 5.21 -18.36
CA ALA A 219 6.49 4.72 -19.73
C ALA A 219 7.56 3.62 -19.77
N PHE A 220 7.22 2.47 -20.33
CA PHE A 220 8.07 1.31 -20.53
C PHE A 220 8.46 1.23 -22.00
N GLU A 221 9.76 1.25 -22.29
CA GLU A 221 10.33 1.23 -23.65
C GLU A 221 11.35 0.08 -23.73
N ASP A 222 10.93 -1.09 -24.24
CA ASP A 222 11.74 -2.31 -24.31
C ASP A 222 12.38 -2.72 -22.97
N VAL A 223 11.60 -2.68 -21.89
CA VAL A 223 12.06 -3.09 -20.56
C VAL A 223 12.19 -4.61 -20.55
N PHE A 224 13.43 -5.09 -20.49
CA PHE A 224 13.69 -6.53 -20.39
C PHE A 224 13.37 -7.05 -19.00
N VAL A 225 12.61 -8.14 -18.94
CA VAL A 225 12.27 -8.87 -17.72
C VAL A 225 12.61 -10.33 -17.91
N PRO A 226 13.50 -10.91 -17.06
CA PRO A 226 13.85 -12.33 -17.12
C PRO A 226 12.63 -13.24 -16.95
N GLU A 227 12.66 -14.43 -17.54
CA GLU A 227 11.55 -15.39 -17.50
C GLU A 227 11.21 -15.82 -16.06
N GLU A 228 12.19 -15.93 -15.17
CA GLU A 228 12.01 -16.25 -13.76
C GLU A 228 11.26 -15.17 -12.96
N ASN A 229 11.14 -13.96 -13.49
CA ASN A 229 10.37 -12.86 -12.88
C ASN A 229 8.89 -12.82 -13.36
N LEU A 230 8.46 -13.76 -14.20
CA LEU A 230 7.05 -14.02 -14.46
C LEU A 230 6.43 -14.74 -13.26
N LEU A 231 5.45 -14.15 -12.61
CA LEU A 231 4.80 -14.75 -11.44
C LEU A 231 4.26 -16.15 -11.78
N SER A 232 4.60 -17.14 -10.95
CA SER A 232 4.30 -18.58 -11.16
C SER A 232 4.99 -19.25 -12.35
N GLY A 233 5.73 -18.54 -13.19
CA GLY A 233 6.27 -19.07 -14.44
C GLY A 233 5.23 -19.36 -15.53
N GLU A 234 3.95 -18.99 -15.30
CA GLU A 234 2.84 -19.27 -16.22
C GLU A 234 2.24 -17.98 -16.81
N GLU A 235 2.20 -17.90 -18.13
CA GLU A 235 1.50 -16.80 -18.81
C GLU A 235 -0.02 -16.87 -18.64
N ASN A 236 -0.68 -15.70 -18.80
CA ASN A 236 -2.14 -15.59 -18.92
C ASN A 236 -2.92 -15.94 -17.64
N LYS A 237 -2.25 -15.94 -16.48
CA LYS A 237 -2.85 -16.13 -15.15
C LYS A 237 -3.00 -14.84 -14.37
N GLY A 238 -2.40 -13.73 -14.83
CA GLY A 238 -2.21 -12.51 -14.06
C GLY A 238 -3.49 -11.86 -13.55
N PHE A 239 -4.59 -11.93 -14.30
CA PHE A 239 -5.85 -11.37 -13.83
C PHE A 239 -6.39 -12.11 -12.58
N TYR A 240 -6.38 -13.42 -12.59
CA TYR A 240 -6.86 -14.22 -11.45
C TYR A 240 -5.93 -14.06 -10.23
N GLN A 241 -4.63 -14.04 -10.47
CA GLN A 241 -3.63 -13.76 -9.44
C GLN A 241 -3.84 -12.38 -8.81
N LEU A 242 -4.12 -11.36 -9.62
CA LEU A 242 -4.40 -10.01 -9.17
C LEU A 242 -5.66 -9.96 -8.27
N MET A 243 -6.70 -10.73 -8.58
CA MET A 243 -7.92 -10.74 -7.75
C MET A 243 -7.65 -11.18 -6.32
N VAL A 244 -6.77 -12.17 -6.12
CA VAL A 244 -6.34 -12.61 -4.77
C VAL A 244 -5.66 -11.46 -4.01
N SER A 245 -4.77 -10.71 -4.65
CA SER A 245 -4.11 -9.58 -3.99
C SER A 245 -5.06 -8.42 -3.68
N TYR A 246 -6.13 -8.25 -4.46
CA TYR A 246 -7.12 -7.21 -4.23
C TYR A 246 -7.94 -7.40 -2.95
N GLU A 247 -8.13 -8.62 -2.49
CA GLU A 247 -8.80 -8.89 -1.20
C GLU A 247 -8.01 -8.25 -0.06
N SER A 248 -6.73 -8.57 0.04
CA SER A 248 -5.83 -7.97 1.02
C SER A 248 -5.66 -6.46 0.81
N ALA A 249 -5.56 -5.99 -0.43
CA ALA A 249 -5.42 -4.57 -0.74
C ALA A 249 -6.64 -3.73 -0.30
N ARG A 250 -7.86 -4.28 -0.40
CA ARG A 250 -9.08 -3.61 0.08
C ARG A 250 -9.11 -3.53 1.59
N LEU A 251 -8.78 -4.62 2.28
CA LEU A 251 -8.74 -4.68 3.74
C LEU A 251 -7.79 -3.62 4.31
N GLN A 252 -6.55 -3.61 3.86
CA GLN A 252 -5.57 -2.61 4.33
C GLN A 252 -5.95 -1.16 3.96
N THR A 253 -6.63 -0.95 2.82
CA THR A 253 -7.10 0.38 2.45
C THR A 253 -8.24 0.85 3.36
N ALA A 254 -9.15 -0.04 3.72
CA ALA A 254 -10.21 0.24 4.67
C ALA A 254 -9.64 0.57 6.06
N ALA A 255 -8.67 -0.21 6.56
CA ALA A 255 -8.00 0.05 7.83
C ALA A 255 -7.33 1.43 7.87
N ARG A 256 -6.64 1.83 6.79
CA ARG A 256 -6.04 3.16 6.66
C ARG A 256 -7.09 4.28 6.69
N ALA A 257 -8.23 4.08 6.05
CA ALA A 257 -9.33 5.05 6.07
C ALA A 257 -9.90 5.22 7.49
N VAL A 258 -10.05 4.12 8.24
CA VAL A 258 -10.46 4.15 9.66
C VAL A 258 -9.45 4.95 10.48
N GLY A 259 -8.15 4.75 10.29
CA GLY A 259 -7.10 5.50 11.00
C GLY A 259 -7.17 7.01 10.76
N VAL A 260 -7.28 7.43 9.49
CA VAL A 260 -7.45 8.86 9.14
C VAL A 260 -8.74 9.45 9.71
N SER A 261 -9.83 8.70 9.67
CA SER A 261 -11.11 9.11 10.23
C SER A 261 -11.03 9.26 11.75
N GLN A 262 -10.30 8.38 12.43
CA GLN A 262 -10.05 8.50 13.87
C GLN A 262 -9.28 9.76 14.19
N ALA A 263 -8.21 10.08 13.47
CA ALA A 263 -7.46 11.32 13.68
C ALA A 263 -8.33 12.57 13.47
N ALA A 264 -9.15 12.58 12.43
CA ALA A 264 -10.07 13.68 12.15
C ALA A 264 -11.12 13.84 13.26
N PHE A 265 -11.66 12.74 13.76
CA PHE A 265 -12.61 12.74 14.88
C PHE A 265 -11.96 13.26 16.17
N ASP A 266 -10.77 12.78 16.53
CA ASP A 266 -10.05 13.21 17.73
C ASP A 266 -9.77 14.71 17.69
N PHE A 267 -9.32 15.22 16.55
CA PHE A 267 -9.09 16.65 16.33
C PHE A 267 -10.37 17.47 16.46
N ALA A 268 -11.45 17.02 15.82
CA ALA A 268 -12.75 17.71 15.88
C ALA A 268 -13.31 17.72 17.30
N LEU A 269 -13.19 16.61 18.03
CA LEU A 269 -13.64 16.51 19.43
C LEU A 269 -12.84 17.46 20.34
N GLN A 270 -11.51 17.48 20.20
CA GLN A 270 -10.65 18.36 20.99
C GLN A 270 -10.96 19.84 20.70
N TYR A 271 -10.98 20.21 19.41
CA TYR A 271 -11.32 21.58 19.00
C TYR A 271 -12.68 22.01 19.53
N SER A 272 -13.69 21.14 19.53
CA SER A 272 -15.03 21.46 20.01
C SER A 272 -15.12 21.71 21.51
N LYS A 273 -14.16 21.17 22.30
CA LYS A 273 -14.04 21.43 23.75
C LYS A 273 -13.34 22.76 24.05
N GLU A 274 -12.47 23.21 23.15
CA GLU A 274 -11.67 24.43 23.30
C GLU A 274 -12.35 25.65 22.72
N ARG A 275 -13.04 25.50 21.60
CA ARG A 275 -13.73 26.61 20.92
C ARG A 275 -15.01 26.97 21.63
N GLU A 276 -15.10 28.22 22.07
CA GLU A 276 -16.31 28.77 22.71
C GLU A 276 -17.10 29.64 21.76
N GLN A 277 -18.43 29.51 21.79
CA GLN A 277 -19.39 30.40 21.19
C GLN A 277 -20.68 30.42 22.04
N PHE A 278 -21.34 31.58 22.10
CA PHE A 278 -22.51 31.79 22.95
C PHE A 278 -22.27 31.48 24.44
N GLY A 279 -21.04 31.79 24.92
CA GLY A 279 -20.65 31.69 26.33
C GLY A 279 -20.33 30.28 26.83
N LYS A 280 -20.11 29.31 25.93
CA LYS A 280 -19.74 27.94 26.30
C LYS A 280 -19.01 27.21 25.16
N PRO A 281 -18.27 26.09 25.44
CA PRO A 281 -17.67 25.22 24.44
C PRO A 281 -18.69 24.74 23.40
N ILE A 282 -18.29 24.72 22.13
CA ILE A 282 -19.24 24.36 21.05
C ILE A 282 -19.74 22.91 21.14
N CYS A 283 -19.02 21.99 21.77
CA CYS A 283 -19.48 20.63 22.05
C CYS A 283 -20.70 20.56 22.97
N GLU A 284 -21.03 21.64 23.71
CA GLU A 284 -22.22 21.72 24.56
C GLU A 284 -23.49 22.11 23.79
N HIS A 285 -23.36 22.55 22.53
CA HIS A 285 -24.51 22.82 21.67
C HIS A 285 -25.02 21.51 21.07
N GLN A 286 -26.34 21.29 21.13
CA GLN A 286 -26.97 20.02 20.73
C GLN A 286 -26.59 19.59 19.31
N ALA A 287 -26.60 20.51 18.33
CA ALA A 287 -26.29 20.19 16.94
C ALA A 287 -24.84 19.68 16.75
N ILE A 288 -23.88 20.26 17.48
CA ILE A 288 -22.48 19.81 17.44
C ILE A 288 -22.34 18.47 18.15
N ARG A 289 -22.98 18.30 19.30
CA ARG A 289 -22.97 17.01 20.04
C ARG A 289 -23.52 15.87 19.20
N MET A 290 -24.62 16.09 18.46
CA MET A 290 -25.19 15.08 17.56
C MET A 290 -24.22 14.69 16.45
N LYS A 291 -23.58 15.67 15.78
CA LYS A 291 -22.57 15.39 14.76
C LYS A 291 -21.40 14.55 15.30
N LEU A 292 -20.86 14.91 16.47
CA LEU A 292 -19.79 14.15 17.11
C LEU A 292 -20.23 12.73 17.46
N SER A 293 -21.48 12.56 17.94
CA SER A 293 -22.02 11.23 18.25
C SER A 293 -22.20 10.38 17.00
N GLU A 294 -22.71 10.93 15.89
CA GLU A 294 -22.84 10.26 14.61
C GLU A 294 -21.46 9.83 14.08
N MET A 295 -20.47 10.73 14.07
CA MET A 295 -19.09 10.42 13.66
C MET A 295 -18.52 9.27 14.49
N ALA A 296 -18.70 9.27 15.82
CA ALA A 296 -18.20 8.21 16.69
C ALA A 296 -18.84 6.85 16.38
N VAL A 297 -20.18 6.83 16.17
CA VAL A 297 -20.91 5.58 15.86
C VAL A 297 -20.50 5.02 14.50
N GLU A 298 -20.43 5.86 13.48
CA GLU A 298 -20.05 5.44 12.13
C GLU A 298 -18.60 4.95 12.09
N LEU A 299 -17.68 5.64 12.77
CA LEU A 299 -16.28 5.25 12.85
C LEU A 299 -16.12 3.89 13.51
N GLU A 300 -16.83 3.66 14.64
CA GLU A 300 -16.77 2.37 15.33
C GLU A 300 -17.41 1.26 14.48
N ALA A 301 -18.53 1.53 13.81
CA ALA A 301 -19.14 0.59 12.90
C ALA A 301 -18.19 0.21 11.74
N CYS A 302 -17.50 1.18 11.15
CA CYS A 302 -16.49 0.93 10.12
C CYS A 302 -15.33 0.08 10.64
N ARG A 303 -14.83 0.37 11.86
CA ARG A 303 -13.75 -0.42 12.49
C ARG A 303 -14.13 -1.87 12.69
N GLN A 304 -15.38 -2.15 13.07
CA GLN A 304 -15.86 -3.52 13.28
C GLN A 304 -16.09 -4.28 11.96
N LEU A 305 -16.24 -3.58 10.84
CA LEU A 305 -16.38 -4.19 9.50
C LEU A 305 -15.03 -4.50 8.84
N VAL A 306 -13.96 -3.87 9.27
CA VAL A 306 -12.59 -4.07 8.78
C VAL A 306 -11.86 -5.11 9.61
#